data_69408d975290d4e7450a52792eb41ebe
#
_entry.id   69408d975290d4e7450a52792eb41ebe
#
_cell.length_a   1.000
_cell.length_b   1.000
_cell.length_c   1.000
_cell.angle_alpha   90.00
_cell.angle_beta   90.00
_cell.angle_gamma   90.00
#
_symmetry.space_group_name_H-M   'P 1'
#
loop_
_entity.id
_entity.type
_entity.pdbx_description
1 polymer ?
#
loop_
_entity_poly.entity_id
_entity_poly.type
_entity_poly.pdbx_seq_one_letter_code
_entity_poly.pdbx_strand_id
1 'polypeptide(L)'
;MSSLYIHIPFCKNKCFYCDFPSYSCMENSIEEYLNALEKEAKLRAKDTYDTIFIGGGTPTYLNEKQIEKLGNIISDINIAKDYEFTMEANPGTLTKEKLRMMKDIGVNRLSMGLQSTNNELLKSIGRIHKYEEFLKNYNDARDVGFDNINADLMFGLPGQLVEDHKKSLESMINLGLDHISAYSLIIEEGTRFFDLYNNDKLKLPDEDAEREMYRITLEELKKAGYHQYEISNFSKENKECRHNMVYW
;
A
#
# COMPACT_ATOMS: atom_id res chain seq x y z
N MET A 1 8.89 -18.52 11.80
CA MET A 1 8.24 -17.98 10.59
C MET A 1 9.31 -17.31 9.76
N SER A 2 9.52 -17.74 8.52
CA SER A 2 10.44 -17.09 7.57
C SER A 2 9.65 -16.15 6.68
N SER A 3 10.17 -14.93 6.47
CA SER A 3 9.50 -13.89 5.71
C SER A 3 10.41 -13.30 4.65
N LEU A 4 9.87 -13.06 3.45
CA LEU A 4 10.60 -12.49 2.33
C LEU A 4 9.97 -11.16 1.92
N TYR A 5 10.76 -10.09 1.94
CA TYR A 5 10.40 -8.80 1.36
C TYR A 5 11.13 -8.62 0.02
N ILE A 6 10.39 -8.27 -1.01
CA ILE A 6 10.91 -7.93 -2.35
C ILE A 6 10.61 -6.46 -2.61
N HIS A 7 11.65 -5.68 -2.82
CA HIS A 7 11.53 -4.25 -3.08
C HIS A 7 11.44 -3.95 -4.56
N ILE A 8 10.43 -3.21 -5.00
CA ILE A 8 10.30 -2.70 -6.38
C ILE A 8 10.40 -1.18 -6.35
N PRO A 9 11.57 -0.58 -6.66
CA PRO A 9 11.84 0.84 -6.40
C PRO A 9 11.28 1.80 -7.45
N PHE A 10 10.30 1.40 -8.25
CA PHE A 10 9.80 2.20 -9.36
C PHE A 10 8.42 2.78 -9.09
N CYS A 11 8.25 4.08 -9.38
CA CYS A 11 6.98 4.79 -9.30
C CYS A 11 6.71 5.56 -10.59
N LYS A 12 5.44 5.71 -10.95
CA LYS A 12 5.04 6.63 -12.01
C LYS A 12 5.29 8.08 -11.62
N ASN A 13 5.06 8.40 -10.33
CA ASN A 13 5.30 9.70 -9.72
C ASN A 13 5.65 9.50 -8.24
N LYS A 14 6.58 10.28 -7.71
CA LYS A 14 6.91 10.26 -6.28
C LYS A 14 5.97 11.20 -5.54
N CYS A 15 5.24 10.68 -4.56
CA CYS A 15 4.34 11.46 -3.71
C CYS A 15 5.14 12.47 -2.87
N PHE A 16 4.54 13.60 -2.51
CA PHE A 16 5.25 14.73 -1.88
C PHE A 16 5.73 14.43 -0.46
N TYR A 17 5.17 13.44 0.19
CA TYR A 17 5.50 13.00 1.56
C TYR A 17 6.40 11.74 1.60
N CYS A 18 6.60 11.07 0.46
CA CYS A 18 7.17 9.71 0.45
C CYS A 18 8.70 9.75 0.58
N ASP A 19 9.22 9.13 1.63
CA ASP A 19 10.63 8.92 1.94
C ASP A 19 11.15 7.56 1.48
N PHE A 20 10.26 6.62 1.12
CA PHE A 20 10.68 5.30 0.67
C PHE A 20 11.69 5.37 -0.49
N PRO A 21 12.69 4.45 -0.52
CA PRO A 21 13.64 4.34 -1.63
C PRO A 21 12.92 4.00 -2.94
N SER A 22 12.39 5.01 -3.61
CA SER A 22 11.64 4.88 -4.85
C SER A 22 11.97 5.99 -5.82
N TYR A 23 11.94 5.65 -7.11
CA TYR A 23 12.39 6.52 -8.20
C TYR A 23 11.33 6.60 -9.29
N SER A 24 11.06 7.81 -9.77
CA SER A 24 10.24 8.06 -10.95
C SER A 24 11.13 8.28 -12.18
N CYS A 25 10.56 8.12 -13.38
CA CYS A 25 11.26 8.30 -14.65
C CYS A 25 12.49 7.36 -14.85
N MET A 26 12.42 6.14 -14.31
CA MET A 26 13.48 5.14 -14.40
C MET A 26 13.01 3.86 -15.13
N GLU A 27 12.05 3.99 -16.06
CA GLU A 27 11.44 2.86 -16.79
C GLU A 27 12.48 2.01 -17.54
N ASN A 28 13.51 2.67 -18.07
CA ASN A 28 14.59 2.01 -18.81
C ASN A 28 15.45 1.09 -17.94
N SER A 29 15.43 1.27 -16.62
CA SER A 29 16.22 0.49 -15.67
C SER A 29 15.46 -0.74 -15.13
N ILE A 30 14.15 -0.86 -15.39
CA ILE A 30 13.31 -1.93 -14.82
C ILE A 30 13.81 -3.31 -15.25
N GLU A 31 14.14 -3.49 -16.52
CA GLU A 31 14.58 -4.79 -17.03
C GLU A 31 15.92 -5.23 -16.42
N GLU A 32 16.87 -4.31 -16.30
CA GLU A 32 18.16 -4.57 -15.65
C GLU A 32 17.97 -4.90 -14.17
N TYR A 33 17.10 -4.15 -13.49
CA TYR A 33 16.74 -4.39 -12.11
C TYR A 33 16.15 -5.80 -11.90
N LEU A 34 15.17 -6.20 -12.72
CA LEU A 34 14.57 -7.53 -12.62
C LEU A 34 15.57 -8.65 -12.91
N ASN A 35 16.53 -8.45 -13.82
CA ASN A 35 17.63 -9.39 -14.04
C ASN A 35 18.57 -9.50 -12.82
N ALA A 36 18.81 -8.39 -12.12
CA ALA A 36 19.59 -8.40 -10.89
C ALA A 36 18.81 -9.07 -9.73
N LEU A 37 17.52 -8.76 -9.61
CA LEU A 37 16.62 -9.37 -8.62
C LEU A 37 16.56 -10.90 -8.79
N GLU A 38 16.49 -11.40 -10.02
CA GLU A 38 16.53 -12.83 -10.29
C GLU A 38 17.80 -13.50 -9.76
N LYS A 39 18.96 -12.87 -10.00
CA LYS A 39 20.23 -13.37 -9.51
C LYS A 39 20.30 -13.33 -7.97
N GLU A 40 19.81 -12.25 -7.37
CA GLU A 40 19.78 -12.11 -5.92
C GLU A 40 18.84 -13.13 -5.28
N ALA A 41 17.64 -13.33 -5.83
CA ALA A 41 16.70 -14.34 -5.35
C ALA A 41 17.33 -15.75 -5.39
N LYS A 42 17.98 -16.12 -6.49
CA LYS A 42 18.71 -17.40 -6.60
C LYS A 42 19.83 -17.58 -5.59
N LEU A 43 20.45 -16.49 -5.14
CA LEU A 43 21.53 -16.55 -4.16
C LEU A 43 21.02 -16.56 -2.71
N ARG A 44 19.98 -15.78 -2.40
CA ARG A 44 19.55 -15.46 -1.03
C ARG A 44 18.27 -16.15 -0.59
N ALA A 45 17.30 -16.35 -1.49
CA ALA A 45 16.01 -16.95 -1.13
C ALA A 45 16.12 -18.48 -1.04
N LYS A 46 16.71 -18.98 0.05
CA LYS A 46 16.98 -20.41 0.26
C LYS A 46 16.04 -21.10 1.23
N ASP A 47 15.31 -20.32 2.02
CA ASP A 47 14.38 -20.83 3.03
C ASP A 47 13.01 -21.18 2.42
N THR A 48 12.16 -21.81 3.21
CA THR A 48 10.73 -21.89 2.91
C THR A 48 10.02 -20.74 3.60
N TYR A 49 9.36 -19.89 2.83
CA TYR A 49 8.77 -18.64 3.34
C TYR A 49 7.28 -18.80 3.65
N ASP A 50 6.90 -18.37 4.85
CA ASP A 50 5.51 -18.30 5.32
C ASP A 50 4.82 -17.02 4.81
N THR A 51 5.60 -15.96 4.59
CA THR A 51 5.08 -14.70 4.03
C THR A 51 6.00 -14.14 2.95
N ILE A 52 5.39 -13.62 1.88
CA ILE A 52 6.06 -12.83 0.84
C ILE A 52 5.37 -11.48 0.77
N PHE A 53 6.15 -10.42 0.75
CA PHE A 53 5.64 -9.06 0.60
C PHE A 53 6.41 -8.34 -0.51
N ILE A 54 5.70 -7.93 -1.56
CA ILE A 54 6.25 -7.12 -2.65
C ILE A 54 5.77 -5.69 -2.47
N GLY A 55 6.71 -4.80 -2.17
CA GLY A 55 6.41 -3.40 -1.87
C GLY A 55 7.50 -2.45 -2.35
N GLY A 56 7.53 -1.26 -1.75
CA GLY A 56 8.57 -0.25 -1.96
C GLY A 56 8.08 1.00 -2.68
N GLY A 57 8.27 1.09 -3.99
CA GLY A 57 7.72 2.14 -4.81
C GLY A 57 6.27 1.83 -5.20
N THR A 58 6.07 1.26 -6.36
CA THR A 58 4.76 0.84 -6.86
C THR A 58 4.92 -0.44 -7.68
N PRO A 59 4.82 -1.62 -7.08
CA PRO A 59 4.97 -2.89 -7.81
C PRO A 59 4.04 -3.01 -9.02
N THR A 60 2.83 -2.47 -8.94
CA THR A 60 1.86 -2.46 -10.04
C THR A 60 2.16 -1.45 -11.15
N TYR A 61 3.24 -0.68 -11.03
CA TYR A 61 3.79 0.12 -12.13
C TYR A 61 4.45 -0.75 -13.21
N LEU A 62 4.94 -1.92 -12.84
CA LEU A 62 5.43 -2.92 -13.80
C LEU A 62 4.37 -3.21 -14.86
N ASN A 63 4.79 -3.35 -16.13
CA ASN A 63 3.90 -3.81 -17.19
C ASN A 63 3.67 -5.33 -17.11
N GLU A 64 2.78 -5.86 -17.95
CA GLU A 64 2.37 -7.26 -17.92
C GLU A 64 3.56 -8.22 -18.10
N LYS A 65 4.48 -7.95 -19.04
CA LYS A 65 5.69 -8.77 -19.25
C LYS A 65 6.63 -8.75 -18.05
N GLN A 66 6.72 -7.62 -17.39
CA GLN A 66 7.54 -7.45 -16.19
C GLN A 66 6.92 -8.16 -14.97
N ILE A 67 5.59 -8.17 -14.86
CA ILE A 67 4.86 -8.95 -13.85
C ILE A 67 5.04 -10.46 -14.10
N GLU A 68 4.96 -10.90 -15.37
CA GLU A 68 5.25 -12.29 -15.74
C GLU A 68 6.68 -12.69 -15.34
N LYS A 69 7.65 -11.84 -15.65
CA LYS A 69 9.05 -12.06 -15.26
C LYS A 69 9.23 -12.14 -13.74
N LEU A 70 8.58 -11.25 -13.00
CA LEU A 70 8.56 -11.29 -11.54
C LEU A 70 7.94 -12.61 -11.04
N GLY A 71 6.84 -13.06 -11.65
CA GLY A 71 6.23 -14.36 -11.37
C GLY A 71 7.20 -15.54 -11.59
N ASN A 72 7.98 -15.52 -12.67
CA ASN A 72 9.00 -16.54 -12.92
C ASN A 72 10.10 -16.54 -11.86
N ILE A 73 10.52 -15.37 -11.38
CA ILE A 73 11.49 -15.26 -10.26
C ILE A 73 10.91 -15.89 -8.99
N ILE A 74 9.63 -15.63 -8.70
CA ILE A 74 8.96 -16.13 -7.48
C ILE A 74 8.71 -17.64 -7.56
N SER A 75 8.46 -18.19 -8.75
CA SER A 75 8.23 -19.63 -8.94
C SER A 75 9.44 -20.50 -8.54
N ASP A 76 10.64 -19.94 -8.52
CA ASP A 76 11.87 -20.59 -8.05
C ASP A 76 12.04 -20.53 -6.52
N ILE A 77 11.15 -19.85 -5.79
CA ILE A 77 11.23 -19.66 -4.33
C ILE A 77 10.35 -20.68 -3.61
N ASN A 78 10.87 -21.30 -2.57
CA ASN A 78 10.09 -22.22 -1.76
C ASN A 78 9.09 -21.47 -0.88
N ILE A 79 7.80 -21.76 -1.06
CA ILE A 79 6.70 -21.12 -0.33
C ILE A 79 6.00 -22.19 0.53
N ALA A 80 5.66 -21.86 1.77
CA ALA A 80 4.93 -22.75 2.67
C ALA A 80 3.53 -23.04 2.12
N LYS A 81 2.92 -24.14 2.55
CA LYS A 81 1.58 -24.52 2.09
C LYS A 81 0.50 -23.51 2.52
N ASP A 82 0.61 -22.99 3.74
CA ASP A 82 -0.25 -21.94 4.28
C ASP A 82 0.55 -20.62 4.30
N TYR A 83 0.53 -19.89 3.19
CA TYR A 83 1.31 -18.68 3.01
C TYR A 83 0.44 -17.44 2.88
N GLU A 84 1.02 -16.29 3.23
CA GLU A 84 0.52 -14.98 2.85
C GLU A 84 1.44 -14.36 1.79
N PHE A 85 0.86 -13.98 0.67
CA PHE A 85 1.60 -13.28 -0.38
C PHE A 85 0.93 -11.95 -0.69
N THR A 86 1.51 -10.87 -0.16
CA THR A 86 1.04 -9.50 -0.35
C THR A 86 1.76 -8.81 -1.50
N MET A 87 1.03 -8.06 -2.29
CA MET A 87 1.59 -7.11 -3.26
C MET A 87 0.95 -5.73 -3.09
N GLU A 88 1.79 -4.70 -3.00
CA GLU A 88 1.34 -3.32 -2.95
C GLU A 88 0.88 -2.82 -4.32
N ALA A 89 -0.16 -1.99 -4.30
CA ALA A 89 -0.76 -1.43 -5.49
C ALA A 89 -1.06 0.06 -5.32
N ASN A 90 -0.80 0.83 -6.37
CA ASN A 90 -1.28 2.20 -6.43
C ASN A 90 -2.48 2.25 -7.39
N PRO A 91 -3.66 2.73 -6.94
CA PRO A 91 -4.79 2.95 -7.83
C PRO A 91 -4.38 3.78 -9.05
N GLY A 92 -4.96 3.48 -10.23
CA GLY A 92 -4.54 4.10 -11.50
C GLY A 92 -3.34 3.43 -12.18
N THR A 93 -2.65 2.49 -11.52
CA THR A 93 -1.64 1.62 -12.17
C THR A 93 -2.12 0.19 -12.37
N LEU A 94 -3.30 -0.14 -11.83
CA LEU A 94 -3.93 -1.45 -11.93
C LEU A 94 -4.84 -1.55 -13.17
N THR A 95 -4.80 -2.72 -13.80
CA THR A 95 -5.79 -3.17 -14.77
C THR A 95 -6.35 -4.50 -14.30
N LYS A 96 -7.53 -4.89 -14.78
CA LYS A 96 -8.13 -6.20 -14.46
C LYS A 96 -7.24 -7.35 -14.91
N GLU A 97 -6.48 -7.16 -16.00
CA GLU A 97 -5.50 -8.12 -16.49
C GLU A 97 -4.33 -8.28 -15.52
N LYS A 98 -3.72 -7.18 -15.07
CA LYS A 98 -2.66 -7.22 -14.05
C LYS A 98 -3.12 -7.91 -12.77
N LEU A 99 -4.36 -7.64 -12.32
CA LEU A 99 -4.93 -8.30 -11.15
C LEU A 99 -5.04 -9.82 -11.32
N ARG A 100 -5.43 -10.31 -12.52
CA ARG A 100 -5.41 -11.74 -12.84
C ARG A 100 -4.00 -12.30 -12.78
N MET A 101 -3.05 -11.66 -13.44
CA MET A 101 -1.65 -12.07 -13.41
C MET A 101 -1.08 -12.13 -11.99
N MET A 102 -1.43 -11.15 -11.14
CA MET A 102 -1.04 -11.17 -9.72
C MET A 102 -1.63 -12.39 -8.98
N LYS A 103 -2.88 -12.76 -9.26
CA LYS A 103 -3.47 -13.99 -8.72
C LYS A 103 -2.75 -15.23 -9.24
N ASP A 104 -2.44 -15.28 -10.54
CA ASP A 104 -1.80 -16.43 -11.19
C ASP A 104 -0.39 -16.69 -10.64
N ILE A 105 0.35 -15.65 -10.26
CA ILE A 105 1.65 -15.78 -9.59
C ILE A 105 1.56 -16.05 -8.08
N GLY A 106 0.35 -16.19 -7.53
CA GLY A 106 0.12 -16.60 -6.14
C GLY A 106 -0.19 -15.49 -5.15
N VAL A 107 -0.31 -14.21 -5.59
CA VAL A 107 -0.71 -13.13 -4.69
C VAL A 107 -2.11 -13.39 -4.14
N ASN A 108 -2.23 -13.47 -2.80
CA ASN A 108 -3.49 -13.73 -2.10
C ASN A 108 -3.94 -12.57 -1.20
N ARG A 109 -3.09 -11.56 -0.99
CA ARG A 109 -3.41 -10.31 -0.30
C ARG A 109 -3.00 -9.11 -1.14
N LEU A 110 -3.88 -8.13 -1.29
CA LEU A 110 -3.63 -6.88 -2.03
C LEU A 110 -3.58 -5.70 -1.04
N SER A 111 -2.57 -4.83 -1.14
CA SER A 111 -2.48 -3.60 -0.35
C SER A 111 -2.59 -2.38 -1.27
N MET A 112 -3.64 -1.58 -1.12
CA MET A 112 -3.95 -0.46 -2.01
C MET A 112 -3.75 0.88 -1.32
N GLY A 113 -2.85 1.72 -1.83
CA GLY A 113 -2.60 3.06 -1.30
C GLY A 113 -3.71 4.05 -1.70
N LEU A 114 -4.80 4.13 -0.94
CA LEU A 114 -5.89 5.10 -1.16
C LEU A 114 -5.53 6.49 -0.63
N GLN A 115 -5.13 6.59 0.62
CA GLN A 115 -4.75 7.75 1.42
C GLN A 115 -5.91 8.69 1.80
N SER A 116 -6.85 9.00 0.93
CA SER A 116 -8.05 9.80 1.19
C SER A 116 -9.12 9.53 0.13
N THR A 117 -10.38 9.77 0.48
CA THR A 117 -11.48 9.78 -0.51
C THR A 117 -11.74 11.18 -1.08
N ASN A 118 -11.08 12.21 -0.53
CA ASN A 118 -11.17 13.57 -1.03
C ASN A 118 -10.11 13.81 -2.13
N ASN A 119 -10.57 14.04 -3.36
CA ASN A 119 -9.70 14.20 -4.54
C ASN A 119 -8.77 15.43 -4.44
N GLU A 120 -9.18 16.50 -3.76
CA GLU A 120 -8.31 17.67 -3.57
C GLU A 120 -7.17 17.35 -2.58
N LEU A 121 -7.45 16.57 -1.53
CA LEU A 121 -6.41 16.08 -0.63
C LEU A 121 -5.46 15.13 -1.36
N LEU A 122 -5.96 14.18 -2.17
CA LEU A 122 -5.11 13.30 -2.98
C LEU A 122 -4.16 14.10 -3.89
N LYS A 123 -4.69 15.12 -4.56
CA LYS A 123 -3.88 16.00 -5.41
C LYS A 123 -2.84 16.78 -4.59
N SER A 124 -3.20 17.28 -3.41
CA SER A 124 -2.32 18.07 -2.55
C SER A 124 -1.11 17.29 -2.04
N ILE A 125 -1.23 15.96 -1.91
CA ILE A 125 -0.14 15.06 -1.49
C ILE A 125 0.61 14.42 -2.66
N GLY A 126 0.29 14.80 -3.92
CA GLY A 126 0.96 14.33 -5.12
C GLY A 126 0.52 12.94 -5.59
N ARG A 127 -0.70 12.48 -5.21
CA ARG A 127 -1.26 11.23 -5.74
C ARG A 127 -1.70 11.42 -7.18
N ILE A 128 -1.53 10.37 -7.99
CA ILE A 128 -1.85 10.38 -9.43
C ILE A 128 -3.27 9.91 -9.72
N HIS A 129 -3.94 9.30 -8.75
CA HIS A 129 -5.28 8.74 -8.89
C HIS A 129 -6.32 9.60 -8.19
N LYS A 130 -7.58 9.36 -8.55
CA LYS A 130 -8.78 9.84 -7.88
C LYS A 130 -9.47 8.71 -7.12
N TYR A 131 -10.38 9.06 -6.22
CA TYR A 131 -11.16 8.08 -5.45
C TYR A 131 -11.96 7.12 -6.35
N GLU A 132 -12.50 7.60 -7.46
CA GLU A 132 -13.26 6.81 -8.42
C GLU A 132 -12.38 5.71 -9.07
N GLU A 133 -11.09 5.98 -9.29
CA GLU A 133 -10.16 4.99 -9.81
C GLU A 133 -9.84 3.91 -8.76
N PHE A 134 -9.72 4.30 -7.48
CA PHE A 134 -9.62 3.35 -6.39
C PHE A 134 -10.84 2.44 -6.32
N LEU A 135 -12.07 3.00 -6.36
CA LEU A 135 -13.31 2.20 -6.35
C LEU A 135 -13.36 1.22 -7.50
N LYS A 136 -13.01 1.67 -8.70
CA LYS A 136 -12.93 0.79 -9.87
C LYS A 136 -11.94 -0.35 -9.64
N ASN A 137 -10.73 -0.05 -9.20
CA ASN A 137 -9.69 -1.06 -8.98
C ASN A 137 -10.05 -2.02 -7.83
N TYR A 138 -10.70 -1.53 -6.78
CA TYR A 138 -11.23 -2.36 -5.70
C TYR A 138 -12.27 -3.36 -6.22
N ASN A 139 -13.25 -2.91 -6.98
CA ASN A 139 -14.26 -3.77 -7.57
C ASN A 139 -13.65 -4.78 -8.56
N ASP A 140 -12.73 -4.35 -9.42
CA ASP A 140 -12.00 -5.25 -10.33
C ASP A 140 -11.21 -6.31 -9.56
N ALA A 141 -10.61 -5.96 -8.40
CA ALA A 141 -9.90 -6.91 -7.55
C ALA A 141 -10.85 -7.94 -6.92
N ARG A 142 -12.01 -7.51 -6.41
CA ARG A 142 -13.04 -8.42 -5.91
C ARG A 142 -13.57 -9.36 -7.01
N ASP A 143 -13.83 -8.83 -8.20
CA ASP A 143 -14.29 -9.61 -9.36
C ASP A 143 -13.27 -10.68 -9.79
N VAL A 144 -11.97 -10.41 -9.65
CA VAL A 144 -10.88 -11.36 -9.94
C VAL A 144 -10.71 -12.38 -8.81
N GLY A 145 -11.35 -12.16 -7.65
CA GLY A 145 -11.36 -13.09 -6.53
C GLY A 145 -10.33 -12.79 -5.45
N PHE A 146 -9.92 -11.53 -5.28
CA PHE A 146 -9.21 -11.12 -4.07
C PHE A 146 -10.20 -10.98 -2.90
N ASP A 147 -10.00 -11.77 -1.86
CA ASP A 147 -10.80 -11.81 -0.64
C ASP A 147 -10.05 -11.29 0.60
N ASN A 148 -8.82 -10.79 0.40
CA ASN A 148 -8.02 -10.12 1.41
C ASN A 148 -7.43 -8.83 0.82
N ILE A 149 -8.12 -7.70 1.05
CA ILE A 149 -7.74 -6.40 0.52
C ILE A 149 -7.56 -5.42 1.67
N ASN A 150 -6.34 -4.85 1.75
CA ASN A 150 -6.04 -3.68 2.55
C ASN A 150 -6.22 -2.40 1.74
N ALA A 151 -6.63 -1.33 2.42
CA ALA A 151 -6.45 0.02 1.92
C ALA A 151 -5.79 0.90 2.98
N ASP A 152 -4.85 1.74 2.52
CA ASP A 152 -4.17 2.69 3.36
C ASP A 152 -4.96 3.99 3.44
N LEU A 153 -5.07 4.56 4.64
CA LEU A 153 -5.69 5.84 4.94
C LEU A 153 -4.70 6.73 5.69
N MET A 154 -4.53 7.95 5.23
CA MET A 154 -3.71 8.93 5.95
C MET A 154 -4.55 10.00 6.62
N PHE A 155 -4.14 10.40 7.81
CA PHE A 155 -4.67 11.57 8.49
C PHE A 155 -3.57 12.58 8.78
N GLY A 156 -3.94 13.80 9.21
CA GLY A 156 -2.97 14.88 9.37
C GLY A 156 -2.49 15.50 8.05
N LEU A 157 -3.21 15.27 6.94
CA LEU A 157 -2.82 15.78 5.62
C LEU A 157 -2.96 17.31 5.56
N PRO A 158 -2.13 18.00 4.73
CA PRO A 158 -2.22 19.46 4.58
C PRO A 158 -3.62 19.91 4.18
N GLY A 159 -4.23 20.77 5.02
CA GLY A 159 -5.57 21.29 4.81
C GLY A 159 -6.71 20.32 5.09
N GLN A 160 -6.44 19.13 5.60
CA GLN A 160 -7.46 18.13 5.95
C GLN A 160 -8.24 18.57 7.19
N LEU A 161 -9.54 18.47 7.13
CA LEU A 161 -10.43 18.65 8.29
C LEU A 161 -10.75 17.30 8.92
N VAL A 162 -11.11 17.29 10.19
CA VAL A 162 -11.58 16.09 10.93
C VAL A 162 -12.74 15.41 10.18
N GLU A 163 -13.63 16.21 9.60
CA GLU A 163 -14.78 15.72 8.83
C GLU A 163 -14.35 15.01 7.52
N ASP A 164 -13.26 15.47 6.86
CA ASP A 164 -12.74 14.79 5.66
C ASP A 164 -12.21 13.40 6.00
N HIS A 165 -11.49 13.29 7.12
CA HIS A 165 -10.99 12.02 7.62
C HIS A 165 -12.13 11.07 7.96
N LYS A 166 -13.13 11.56 8.70
CA LYS A 166 -14.31 10.77 9.08
C LYS A 166 -15.06 10.23 7.85
N LYS A 167 -15.31 11.06 6.83
CA LYS A 167 -15.95 10.64 5.58
C LYS A 167 -15.13 9.57 4.84
N SER A 168 -13.81 9.73 4.82
CA SER A 168 -12.92 8.73 4.20
C SER A 168 -13.01 7.39 4.93
N LEU A 169 -12.98 7.41 6.25
CA LEU A 169 -13.08 6.22 7.09
C LEU A 169 -14.44 5.52 6.93
N GLU A 170 -15.55 6.27 6.98
CA GLU A 170 -16.90 5.76 6.74
C GLU A 170 -17.02 5.09 5.35
N SER A 171 -16.44 5.71 4.32
CA SER A 171 -16.43 5.14 2.96
C SER A 171 -15.68 3.81 2.92
N MET A 172 -14.53 3.69 3.59
CA MET A 172 -13.75 2.47 3.64
C MET A 172 -14.46 1.35 4.42
N ILE A 173 -15.11 1.69 5.53
CA ILE A 173 -15.93 0.77 6.32
C ILE A 173 -17.08 0.22 5.47
N ASN A 174 -17.80 1.10 4.75
CA ASN A 174 -18.93 0.74 3.88
C ASN A 174 -18.52 -0.14 2.69
N LEU A 175 -17.28 -0.04 2.19
CA LEU A 175 -16.74 -0.95 1.18
C LEU A 175 -16.51 -2.36 1.71
N GLY A 176 -16.47 -2.54 3.04
CA GLY A 176 -16.28 -3.85 3.66
C GLY A 176 -14.87 -4.40 3.48
N LEU A 177 -13.86 -3.52 3.45
CA LEU A 177 -12.44 -3.92 3.41
C LEU A 177 -12.12 -4.97 4.48
N ASP A 178 -11.14 -5.82 4.22
CA ASP A 178 -10.70 -6.85 5.17
C ASP A 178 -9.70 -6.30 6.18
N HIS A 179 -8.95 -5.28 5.74
CA HIS A 179 -7.87 -4.66 6.49
C HIS A 179 -7.80 -3.17 6.16
N ILE A 180 -7.45 -2.33 7.13
CA ILE A 180 -7.24 -0.89 6.98
C ILE A 180 -5.94 -0.52 7.69
N SER A 181 -5.01 0.10 6.96
CA SER A 181 -3.83 0.74 7.55
C SER A 181 -4.11 2.24 7.67
N ALA A 182 -4.24 2.75 8.89
CA ALA A 182 -4.52 4.15 9.16
C ALA A 182 -3.38 4.80 9.95
N TYR A 183 -2.69 5.77 9.34
CA TYR A 183 -1.50 6.40 9.93
C TYR A 183 -1.44 7.89 9.68
N SER A 184 -0.78 8.60 10.59
CA SER A 184 -0.55 10.04 10.47
C SER A 184 0.51 10.35 9.43
N LEU A 185 0.38 11.51 8.79
CA LEU A 185 1.42 12.07 7.96
C LEU A 185 2.66 12.40 8.83
N ILE A 186 3.80 11.85 8.47
CA ILE A 186 5.09 12.21 9.02
C ILE A 186 5.85 13.04 7.97
N ILE A 187 6.49 14.12 8.41
CA ILE A 187 7.31 14.96 7.54
C ILE A 187 8.76 14.49 7.62
N GLU A 188 9.18 13.75 6.61
CA GLU A 188 10.50 13.15 6.54
C GLU A 188 11.48 13.98 5.72
N GLU A 189 12.74 14.04 6.17
CA GLU A 189 13.81 14.73 5.48
C GLU A 189 14.01 14.17 4.06
N GLY A 190 14.33 15.05 3.11
CA GLY A 190 14.49 14.69 1.71
C GLY A 190 13.19 14.58 0.92
N THR A 191 12.04 14.84 1.54
CA THR A 191 10.74 14.91 0.87
C THR A 191 10.38 16.33 0.46
N ARG A 192 9.52 16.47 -0.57
CA ARG A 192 8.99 17.80 -0.93
C ARG A 192 8.22 18.46 0.22
N PHE A 193 7.55 17.68 1.06
CA PHE A 193 6.82 18.21 2.22
C PHE A 193 7.78 18.76 3.27
N PHE A 194 8.93 18.15 3.49
CA PHE A 194 9.97 18.69 4.36
C PHE A 194 10.43 20.07 3.91
N ASP A 195 10.69 20.25 2.61
CA ASP A 195 11.07 21.55 2.06
C ASP A 195 9.97 22.61 2.23
N LEU A 196 8.70 22.22 1.98
CA LEU A 196 7.57 23.13 2.16
C LEU A 196 7.33 23.48 3.63
N TYR A 197 7.48 22.52 4.54
CA TYR A 197 7.35 22.71 5.97
C TYR A 197 8.40 23.70 6.52
N ASN A 198 9.67 23.49 6.18
CA ASN A 198 10.76 24.35 6.62
C ASN A 198 10.69 25.78 6.03
N ASN A 199 9.88 26.02 5.01
CA ASN A 199 9.65 27.33 4.41
C ASN A 199 8.28 27.92 4.79
N ASP A 200 7.60 27.42 5.83
CA ASP A 200 6.27 27.85 6.28
C ASP A 200 5.19 27.83 5.18
N LYS A 201 5.32 26.93 4.20
CA LYS A 201 4.40 26.79 3.06
C LYS A 201 3.48 25.57 3.15
N LEU A 202 3.61 24.77 4.20
CA LEU A 202 2.77 23.60 4.44
C LEU A 202 1.86 23.86 5.65
N LYS A 203 0.55 23.90 5.41
CA LYS A 203 -0.44 24.08 6.47
C LYS A 203 -0.97 22.72 6.91
N LEU A 204 -0.48 22.23 8.02
CA LEU A 204 -0.96 21.01 8.67
C LEU A 204 -2.14 21.32 9.61
N PRO A 205 -3.02 20.34 9.89
CA PRO A 205 -3.94 20.42 11.02
C PRO A 205 -3.15 20.63 12.32
N ASP A 206 -3.80 21.20 13.33
CA ASP A 206 -3.21 21.27 14.65
C ASP A 206 -3.21 19.90 15.34
N GLU A 207 -2.43 19.78 16.41
CA GLU A 207 -2.29 18.51 17.15
C GLU A 207 -3.62 17.99 17.72
N ASP A 208 -4.54 18.89 18.10
CA ASP A 208 -5.83 18.47 18.65
C ASP A 208 -6.72 17.87 17.55
N ALA A 209 -6.72 18.45 16.35
CA ALA A 209 -7.41 17.89 15.19
C ALA A 209 -6.83 16.52 14.79
N GLU A 210 -5.49 16.38 14.82
CA GLU A 210 -4.84 15.11 14.51
C GLU A 210 -5.16 14.01 15.53
N ARG A 211 -5.10 14.35 16.83
CA ARG A 211 -5.53 13.43 17.91
C ARG A 211 -7.00 13.03 17.78
N GLU A 212 -7.86 13.97 17.38
CA GLU A 212 -9.27 13.68 17.15
C GLU A 212 -9.49 12.75 15.97
N MET A 213 -8.75 12.92 14.86
CA MET A 213 -8.79 11.98 13.71
C MET A 213 -8.39 10.57 14.15
N TYR A 214 -7.31 10.43 14.94
CA TYR A 214 -6.90 9.13 15.45
C TYR A 214 -7.95 8.52 16.40
N ARG A 215 -8.51 9.32 17.31
CA ARG A 215 -9.59 8.87 18.22
C ARG A 215 -10.80 8.35 17.43
N ILE A 216 -11.24 9.09 16.42
CA ILE A 216 -12.34 8.67 15.54
C ILE A 216 -11.98 7.35 14.83
N THR A 217 -10.75 7.21 14.34
CA THR A 217 -10.29 5.97 13.69
C THR A 217 -10.47 4.76 14.63
N LEU A 218 -9.99 4.86 15.87
CA LEU A 218 -10.11 3.78 16.85
C LEU A 218 -11.57 3.42 17.15
N GLU A 219 -12.41 4.43 17.38
CA GLU A 219 -13.80 4.22 17.76
C GLU A 219 -14.64 3.64 16.61
N GLU A 220 -14.54 4.22 15.42
CA GLU A 220 -15.38 3.81 14.29
C GLU A 220 -14.96 2.44 13.73
N LEU A 221 -13.66 2.16 13.64
CA LEU A 221 -13.19 0.84 13.21
C LEU A 221 -13.59 -0.24 14.22
N LYS A 222 -13.46 0.02 15.51
CA LYS A 222 -13.94 -0.91 16.56
C LYS A 222 -15.44 -1.18 16.47
N LYS A 223 -16.27 -0.13 16.28
CA LYS A 223 -17.73 -0.27 16.09
C LYS A 223 -18.08 -1.08 14.84
N ALA A 224 -17.25 -0.95 13.79
CA ALA A 224 -17.42 -1.68 12.53
C ALA A 224 -16.86 -3.12 12.56
N GLY A 225 -16.38 -3.59 13.72
CA GLY A 225 -15.90 -4.96 13.91
C GLY A 225 -14.45 -5.19 13.49
N TYR A 226 -13.67 -4.12 13.34
CA TYR A 226 -12.21 -4.25 13.17
C TYR A 226 -11.55 -4.24 14.55
N HIS A 227 -10.47 -5.01 14.69
CA HIS A 227 -9.59 -4.94 15.85
C HIS A 227 -8.24 -4.35 15.44
N GLN A 228 -7.71 -3.52 16.30
CA GLN A 228 -6.35 -3.00 16.17
C GLN A 228 -5.37 -4.06 16.66
N TYR A 229 -4.43 -4.50 15.83
CA TYR A 229 -3.43 -5.48 16.23
C TYR A 229 -2.00 -4.91 16.34
N GLU A 230 -1.81 -3.70 15.82
CA GLU A 230 -0.64 -2.85 16.05
C GLU A 230 -1.03 -1.37 15.87
N ILE A 231 -0.09 -0.40 16.00
CA ILE A 231 -0.41 1.03 16.11
C ILE A 231 -1.26 1.55 14.94
N SER A 232 -0.95 1.14 13.71
CA SER A 232 -1.54 1.70 12.50
C SER A 232 -2.45 0.72 11.75
N ASN A 233 -2.49 -0.56 12.15
CA ASN A 233 -3.16 -1.59 11.38
C ASN A 233 -4.37 -2.18 12.10
N PHE A 234 -5.46 -2.24 11.37
CA PHE A 234 -6.77 -2.71 11.80
C PHE A 234 -7.29 -3.76 10.84
N SER A 235 -7.80 -4.87 11.34
CA SER A 235 -8.31 -5.94 10.50
C SER A 235 -9.61 -6.53 11.02
N LYS A 236 -10.34 -7.18 10.14
CA LYS A 236 -11.34 -8.19 10.53
C LYS A 236 -10.62 -9.42 11.07
N GLU A 237 -11.34 -10.25 11.80
CA GLU A 237 -10.82 -11.49 12.37
C GLU A 237 -10.15 -12.37 11.29
N ASN A 238 -8.94 -12.86 11.56
CA ASN A 238 -8.10 -13.68 10.66
C ASN A 238 -7.71 -12.96 9.34
N LYS A 239 -7.66 -11.61 9.35
CA LYS A 239 -7.22 -10.78 8.22
C LYS A 239 -6.03 -9.87 8.56
N GLU A 240 -5.36 -10.12 9.69
CA GLU A 240 -4.12 -9.46 10.05
C GLU A 240 -3.06 -9.70 8.96
N CYS A 241 -2.23 -8.71 8.70
CA CYS A 241 -1.07 -8.89 7.83
C CYS A 241 0.01 -9.69 8.56
N ARG A 242 0.17 -10.96 8.22
CA ARG A 242 1.15 -11.85 8.85
C ARG A 242 2.58 -11.36 8.64
N HIS A 243 2.84 -10.73 7.50
CA HIS A 243 4.15 -10.15 7.22
C HIS A 243 4.47 -8.99 8.16
N ASN A 244 3.50 -8.10 8.45
CA ASN A 244 3.72 -7.00 9.39
C ASN A 244 4.00 -7.50 10.81
N MET A 245 3.37 -8.59 11.24
CA MET A 245 3.60 -9.16 12.57
C MET A 245 5.01 -9.73 12.78
N VAL A 246 5.80 -9.89 11.73
CA VAL A 246 7.20 -10.38 11.85
C VAL A 246 8.13 -9.31 12.43
N TYR A 247 7.74 -8.05 12.37
CA TYR A 247 8.54 -6.93 12.89
C TYR A 247 8.32 -6.68 14.40
N TRP A 248 7.38 -7.38 15.01
CA TRP A 248 7.03 -7.30 16.44
C TRP A 248 7.37 -8.60 17.15
#